data_3b7a7463ea1305677b5e8a64968064f4
#
_entry.id   3b7a7463ea1305677b5e8a64968064f4
#
_cell.length_a   1.000
_cell.length_b   1.000
_cell.length_c   1.000
_cell.angle_alpha   90.00
_cell.angle_beta   90.00
_cell.angle_gamma   90.00
#
_symmetry.space_group_name_H-M   'P 1'
#
loop_
_entity.id
_entity.type
_entity.pdbx_description
1 polymer ?
#
loop_
_entity_poly.entity_id
_entity_poly.type
_entity_poly.pdbx_seq_one_letter_code
_entity_poly.pdbx_strand_id
1 'polypeptide(L)'
;PDLPAFIDIGQRLTLGEGEELKAFHTAGFLGSEYAPFMVDDPDLAQAVVQPPVGMTGARYSRRRSAYKKMLEASPIAQHGSAYQRDSLITAMDRADRLLSSPAARAFDLTQEPKEVFDIYNTGKFGRGCLLARRLCEQGARGIELTSEYIPFQWWDTHENGHTRMAK
;
A
#
# COMPACT_ATOMS: atom_id res chain seq x y z
N PRO A 1 -7.70 13.66 -6.05
CA PRO A 1 -6.51 12.97 -6.50
C PRO A 1 -6.83 11.48 -6.68
N ASP A 2 -6.26 10.86 -7.73
CA ASP A 2 -6.53 9.46 -8.05
C ASP A 2 -5.66 8.51 -7.22
N LEU A 3 -4.58 9.01 -6.64
CA LEU A 3 -3.73 8.26 -5.73
C LEU A 3 -4.30 8.22 -4.32
N PRO A 4 -4.03 7.14 -3.56
CA PRO A 4 -4.36 7.06 -2.14
C PRO A 4 -3.74 8.22 -1.36
N ALA A 5 -4.42 8.66 -0.31
CA ALA A 5 -3.96 9.78 0.51
C ALA A 5 -2.72 9.42 1.34
N PHE A 6 -2.60 8.13 1.71
CA PHE A 6 -1.48 7.58 2.45
C PHE A 6 -1.08 6.23 1.84
N ILE A 7 0.20 6.09 1.53
CA ILE A 7 0.78 4.89 0.91
C ILE A 7 1.92 4.43 1.81
N ASP A 8 1.91 3.14 2.17
CA ASP A 8 2.97 2.50 2.91
C ASP A 8 3.73 1.54 1.99
N ILE A 9 5.03 1.76 1.86
CA ILE A 9 5.93 0.99 1.00
C ILE A 9 6.95 0.26 1.86
N GLY A 10 7.03 -1.03 1.71
CA GLY A 10 8.03 -1.87 2.35
C GLY A 10 7.46 -3.04 3.10
N GLN A 11 8.36 -3.81 3.71
CA GLN A 11 8.00 -5.01 4.40
C GLN A 11 7.28 -4.71 5.72
N ARG A 12 6.28 -5.53 6.03
CA ARG A 12 5.55 -5.46 7.29
C ARG A 12 6.51 -5.68 8.47
N LEU A 13 6.35 -4.84 9.49
CA LEU A 13 6.99 -5.07 10.78
C LEU A 13 6.45 -6.36 11.39
N THR A 14 7.32 -7.38 11.46
CA THR A 14 7.05 -8.58 12.25
C THR A 14 7.69 -8.36 13.62
N LEU A 15 6.88 -8.18 14.64
CA LEU A 15 7.36 -8.15 16.02
C LEU A 15 7.27 -9.54 16.63
N GLY A 16 8.42 -10.24 16.69
CA GLY A 16 8.50 -11.56 17.31
C GLY A 16 7.89 -12.69 16.48
N GLU A 17 7.82 -13.87 17.04
CA GLU A 17 7.44 -15.11 16.39
C GLU A 17 6.04 -15.08 15.73
N GLY A 18 5.96 -14.53 14.51
CA GLY A 18 4.77 -14.63 13.66
C GLY A 18 3.62 -13.69 13.98
N GLU A 19 3.74 -12.78 14.93
CA GLU A 19 2.69 -11.78 15.20
C GLU A 19 2.84 -10.57 14.28
N GLU A 20 1.93 -10.45 13.32
CA GLU A 20 1.77 -9.22 12.55
C GLU A 20 1.15 -8.13 13.43
N LEU A 21 1.77 -6.97 13.50
CA LEU A 21 1.14 -5.79 14.09
C LEU A 21 0.05 -5.25 13.17
N LYS A 22 -1.09 -5.93 13.16
CA LYS A 22 -2.27 -5.54 12.36
C LYS A 22 -2.74 -4.12 12.64
N ALA A 23 -2.42 -3.57 13.81
CA ALA A 23 -2.78 -2.21 14.19
C ALA A 23 -2.18 -1.14 13.25
N PHE A 24 -0.99 -1.36 12.70
CA PHE A 24 -0.34 -0.42 11.78
C PHE A 24 -0.89 -0.47 10.35
N HIS A 25 -1.69 -1.49 10.02
CA HIS A 25 -2.27 -1.66 8.69
C HIS A 25 -3.72 -1.18 8.61
N THR A 26 -4.21 -0.54 9.67
CA THR A 26 -5.59 -0.07 9.74
C THR A 26 -5.64 1.40 10.14
N ALA A 27 -6.73 2.05 9.81
CA ALA A 27 -7.00 3.41 10.30
C ALA A 27 -7.79 3.41 11.63
N GLY A 28 -7.99 2.25 12.26
CA GLY A 28 -8.73 2.11 13.50
C GLY A 28 -10.12 2.74 13.42
N PHE A 29 -10.40 3.65 14.34
CA PHE A 29 -11.69 4.35 14.42
C PHE A 29 -11.95 5.34 13.27
N LEU A 30 -10.91 5.72 12.51
CA LEU A 30 -11.06 6.64 11.38
C LEU A 30 -11.75 6.00 10.17
N GLY A 31 -11.81 4.66 10.12
CA GLY A 31 -12.46 3.93 9.04
C GLY A 31 -11.53 3.53 7.89
N SER A 32 -11.96 2.53 7.13
CA SER A 32 -11.16 1.87 6.08
C SER A 32 -10.69 2.80 4.98
N GLU A 33 -11.37 3.90 4.74
CA GLU A 33 -11.00 4.88 3.72
C GLU A 33 -9.72 5.66 4.04
N TYR A 34 -9.30 5.65 5.31
CA TYR A 34 -8.06 6.29 5.78
C TYR A 34 -6.95 5.27 6.05
N ALA A 35 -7.21 3.99 5.82
CA ALA A 35 -6.18 2.96 5.95
C ALA A 35 -5.06 3.19 4.92
N PRO A 36 -3.81 2.81 5.25
CA PRO A 36 -2.70 2.90 4.32
C PRO A 36 -2.96 1.98 3.11
N PHE A 37 -2.59 2.46 1.93
CA PHE A 37 -2.49 1.62 0.75
C PHE A 37 -1.13 0.92 0.79
N MET A 38 -1.15 -0.40 1.00
CA MET A 38 0.04 -1.19 1.22
C MET A 38 0.70 -1.61 -0.09
N VAL A 39 2.00 -1.39 -0.19
CA VAL A 39 2.88 -1.93 -1.22
C VAL A 39 4.01 -2.69 -0.53
N ASP A 40 3.78 -3.95 -0.20
CA ASP A 40 4.69 -4.76 0.62
C ASP A 40 6.07 -4.95 -0.05
N ASP A 41 6.12 -4.99 -1.36
CA ASP A 41 7.35 -5.13 -2.15
C ASP A 41 7.37 -4.13 -3.31
N PRO A 42 8.32 -3.19 -3.35
CA PRO A 42 8.43 -2.22 -4.44
C PRO A 42 8.63 -2.87 -5.81
N ASP A 43 9.21 -4.06 -5.88
CA ASP A 43 9.41 -4.79 -7.14
C ASP A 43 8.09 -5.35 -7.70
N LEU A 44 7.09 -5.53 -6.83
CA LEU A 44 5.76 -6.01 -7.18
C LEU A 44 4.71 -4.89 -7.21
N ALA A 45 5.13 -3.64 -7.07
CA ALA A 45 4.23 -2.49 -6.95
C ALA A 45 3.22 -2.39 -8.10
N GLN A 46 3.64 -2.68 -9.33
CA GLN A 46 2.76 -2.67 -10.49
C GLN A 46 1.61 -3.68 -10.35
N ALA A 47 1.87 -4.87 -9.77
CA ALA A 47 0.86 -5.91 -9.60
C ALA A 47 -0.24 -5.50 -8.62
N VAL A 48 0.06 -4.64 -7.65
CA VAL A 48 -0.91 -4.14 -6.65
C VAL A 48 -1.99 -3.27 -7.29
N VAL A 49 -1.67 -2.61 -8.40
CA VAL A 49 -2.59 -1.73 -9.15
C VAL A 49 -3.08 -2.37 -10.45
N GLN A 50 -3.03 -3.68 -10.55
CA GLN A 50 -3.56 -4.42 -11.68
C GLN A 50 -4.69 -5.37 -11.25
N PRO A 51 -5.71 -5.56 -12.09
CA PRO A 51 -6.70 -6.59 -11.82
C PRO A 51 -6.03 -7.98 -11.75
N PRO A 52 -6.53 -8.88 -10.91
CA PRO A 52 -6.03 -10.25 -10.85
C PRO A 52 -6.01 -10.93 -12.22
N VAL A 53 -5.05 -11.82 -12.45
CA VAL A 53 -4.92 -12.57 -13.70
C VAL A 53 -6.23 -13.25 -14.06
N GLY A 54 -6.68 -13.11 -15.32
CA GLY A 54 -7.95 -13.66 -15.82
C GLY A 54 -9.21 -12.86 -15.40
N MET A 55 -9.05 -11.73 -14.75
CA MET A 55 -10.15 -10.83 -14.41
C MET A 55 -10.38 -9.82 -15.54
N THR A 56 -11.46 -9.99 -16.29
CA THR A 56 -11.89 -8.98 -17.27
C THR A 56 -12.57 -7.79 -16.55
N GLY A 57 -12.50 -6.59 -17.14
CA GLY A 57 -13.18 -5.40 -16.58
C GLY A 57 -14.68 -5.62 -16.34
N ALA A 58 -15.38 -6.29 -17.25
CA ALA A 58 -16.80 -6.63 -17.09
C ALA A 58 -17.05 -7.58 -15.90
N ARG A 59 -16.16 -8.56 -15.68
CA ARG A 59 -16.25 -9.47 -14.53
C ARG A 59 -15.96 -8.75 -13.22
N TYR A 60 -14.98 -7.87 -13.23
CA TYR A 60 -14.63 -7.03 -12.09
C TYR A 60 -15.81 -6.13 -11.69
N SER A 61 -16.39 -5.39 -12.64
CA SER A 61 -17.53 -4.49 -12.40
C SER A 61 -18.76 -5.24 -11.86
N ARG A 62 -19.07 -6.43 -12.40
CA ARG A 62 -20.16 -7.27 -11.90
C ARG A 62 -19.93 -7.72 -10.47
N ARG A 63 -18.71 -8.17 -10.12
CA ARG A 63 -18.36 -8.59 -8.76
C ARG A 63 -18.47 -7.43 -7.79
N ARG A 64 -17.93 -6.25 -8.16
CA ARG A 64 -18.03 -5.05 -7.35
C ARG A 64 -19.48 -4.65 -7.07
N SER A 65 -20.33 -4.62 -8.10
CA SER A 65 -21.75 -4.32 -7.97
C SER A 65 -22.48 -5.34 -7.08
N ALA A 66 -22.17 -6.62 -7.23
CA ALA A 66 -22.75 -7.67 -6.38
C ALA A 66 -22.32 -7.49 -4.92
N TYR A 67 -21.05 -7.19 -4.67
CA TYR A 67 -20.53 -6.97 -3.33
C TYR A 67 -21.19 -5.76 -2.64
N LYS A 68 -21.34 -4.63 -3.37
CA LYS A 68 -22.06 -3.46 -2.83
C LYS A 68 -23.49 -3.82 -2.42
N LYS A 69 -24.23 -4.54 -3.28
CA LYS A 69 -25.58 -5.00 -2.95
C LYS A 69 -25.61 -5.93 -1.74
N MET A 70 -24.62 -6.81 -1.60
CA MET A 70 -24.51 -7.68 -0.42
C MET A 70 -24.26 -6.86 0.86
N LEU A 71 -23.41 -5.84 0.81
CA LEU A 71 -23.17 -4.95 1.94
C LEU A 71 -24.44 -4.19 2.33
N GLU A 72 -25.17 -3.69 1.35
CA GLU A 72 -26.44 -2.95 1.57
C GLU A 72 -27.54 -3.85 2.17
N ALA A 73 -27.62 -5.11 1.73
CA ALA A 73 -28.60 -6.09 2.17
C ALA A 73 -28.18 -6.84 3.46
N SER A 74 -26.97 -6.67 3.93
CA SER A 74 -26.43 -7.43 5.07
C SER A 74 -27.15 -7.07 6.37
N PRO A 75 -27.58 -8.05 7.17
CA PRO A 75 -28.09 -7.78 8.52
C PRO A 75 -27.08 -7.04 9.41
N ILE A 76 -25.78 -7.25 9.19
CA ILE A 76 -24.71 -6.54 9.87
C ILE A 76 -24.75 -5.04 9.54
N ALA A 77 -25.21 -4.66 8.36
CA ALA A 77 -25.40 -3.26 7.99
C ALA A 77 -26.49 -2.56 8.85
N GLN A 78 -27.41 -3.32 9.41
CA GLN A 78 -28.45 -2.81 10.31
C GLN A 78 -27.97 -2.65 11.76
N HIS A 79 -26.94 -3.40 12.15
CA HIS A 79 -26.39 -3.42 13.51
C HIS A 79 -25.01 -2.74 13.61
N GLY A 80 -24.32 -2.56 12.47
CA GLY A 80 -23.04 -1.85 12.38
C GLY A 80 -23.23 -0.34 12.23
N SER A 81 -22.15 0.40 12.45
CA SER A 81 -22.13 1.84 12.18
C SER A 81 -22.31 2.11 10.69
N ALA A 82 -23.28 2.97 10.33
CA ALA A 82 -23.45 3.45 8.96
C ALA A 82 -22.13 4.04 8.41
N TYR A 83 -21.39 4.72 9.28
CA TYR A 83 -20.07 5.26 8.98
C TYR A 83 -19.07 4.20 8.50
N GLN A 84 -18.98 3.05 9.19
CA GLN A 84 -18.05 1.99 8.79
C GLN A 84 -18.39 1.38 7.42
N ARG A 85 -19.68 1.20 7.14
CA ARG A 85 -20.14 0.71 5.84
C ARG A 85 -19.82 1.70 4.73
N ASP A 86 -20.11 2.97 4.95
CA ASP A 86 -19.89 4.03 3.94
C ASP A 86 -18.39 4.25 3.71
N SER A 87 -17.57 4.12 4.75
CA SER A 87 -16.12 4.16 4.67
C SER A 87 -15.57 3.02 3.80
N LEU A 88 -16.08 1.79 3.96
CA LEU A 88 -15.66 0.64 3.15
C LEU A 88 -16.04 0.84 1.66
N ILE A 89 -17.26 1.32 1.38
CA ILE A 89 -17.70 1.62 0.03
C ILE A 89 -16.80 2.71 -0.59
N THR A 90 -16.48 3.74 0.17
CA THR A 90 -15.58 4.81 -0.25
C THR A 90 -14.18 4.29 -0.58
N ALA A 91 -13.62 3.40 0.26
CA ALA A 91 -12.34 2.76 0.02
C ALA A 91 -12.35 1.94 -1.29
N MET A 92 -13.41 1.17 -1.52
CA MET A 92 -13.58 0.40 -2.77
C MET A 92 -13.67 1.31 -4.02
N ASP A 93 -14.36 2.44 -3.91
CA ASP A 93 -14.50 3.39 -5.03
C ASP A 93 -13.17 4.13 -5.32
N ARG A 94 -12.36 4.36 -4.30
CA ARG A 94 -11.00 4.91 -4.46
C ARG A 94 -10.07 3.89 -5.15
N ALA A 95 -10.14 2.62 -4.74
CA ALA A 95 -9.37 1.57 -5.39
C ALA A 95 -9.73 1.41 -6.88
N ASP A 96 -11.02 1.43 -7.22
CA ASP A 96 -11.49 1.35 -8.60
C ASP A 96 -11.02 2.54 -9.46
N ARG A 97 -11.04 3.73 -8.90
CA ARG A 97 -10.49 4.92 -9.57
C ARG A 97 -9.00 4.79 -9.84
N LEU A 98 -8.22 4.32 -8.85
CA LEU A 98 -6.79 4.10 -9.02
C LEU A 98 -6.50 3.11 -10.16
N LEU A 99 -7.19 1.95 -10.19
CA LEU A 99 -7.03 0.94 -11.24
C LEU A 99 -7.32 1.48 -12.66
N SER A 100 -8.17 2.50 -12.75
CA SER A 100 -8.58 3.12 -14.03
C SER A 100 -7.79 4.39 -14.36
N SER A 101 -6.96 4.88 -13.44
CA SER A 101 -6.25 6.15 -13.55
C SER A 101 -4.91 6.00 -14.27
N PRO A 102 -4.52 7.00 -15.09
CA PRO A 102 -3.15 7.11 -15.59
C PRO A 102 -2.08 7.14 -14.48
N ALA A 103 -2.43 7.59 -13.27
CA ALA A 103 -1.53 7.63 -12.12
C ALA A 103 -1.05 6.24 -11.67
N ALA A 104 -1.78 5.17 -12.01
CA ALA A 104 -1.34 3.79 -11.79
C ALA A 104 0.01 3.46 -12.46
N ARG A 105 0.40 4.18 -13.51
CA ARG A 105 1.71 4.03 -14.16
C ARG A 105 2.89 4.40 -13.26
N ALA A 106 2.66 5.19 -12.20
CA ALA A 106 3.71 5.51 -11.24
C ALA A 106 4.24 4.27 -10.51
N PHE A 107 3.41 3.24 -10.37
CA PHE A 107 3.78 1.98 -9.72
C PHE A 107 4.67 1.07 -10.59
N ASP A 108 4.87 1.39 -11.86
CA ASP A 108 5.70 0.63 -12.78
C ASP A 108 7.12 1.21 -12.83
N LEU A 109 8.03 0.62 -12.07
CA LEU A 109 9.44 1.04 -12.02
C LEU A 109 10.20 0.79 -13.32
N THR A 110 9.68 -0.05 -14.23
CA THR A 110 10.31 -0.30 -15.53
C THR A 110 10.20 0.89 -16.49
N GLN A 111 9.37 1.87 -16.16
CA GLN A 111 9.24 3.13 -16.90
C GLN A 111 10.41 4.08 -16.66
N GLU A 112 11.25 3.81 -15.65
CA GLU A 112 12.42 4.66 -15.39
C GLU A 112 13.56 4.40 -16.36
N PRO A 113 14.29 5.46 -16.80
CA PRO A 113 15.54 5.28 -17.50
C PRO A 113 16.51 4.43 -16.68
N LYS A 114 17.28 3.59 -17.36
CA LYS A 114 18.20 2.66 -16.70
C LYS A 114 19.18 3.38 -15.76
N GLU A 115 19.69 4.51 -16.15
CA GLU A 115 20.65 5.31 -15.38
C GLU A 115 20.04 5.79 -14.05
N VAL A 116 18.76 6.17 -14.08
CA VAL A 116 18.03 6.57 -12.89
C VAL A 116 17.73 5.36 -12.02
N PHE A 117 17.25 4.28 -12.63
CA PHE A 117 16.98 3.05 -11.90
C PHE A 117 18.22 2.54 -11.16
N ASP A 118 19.38 2.53 -11.82
CA ASP A 118 20.64 2.05 -11.25
C ASP A 118 21.08 2.84 -10.00
N ILE A 119 20.81 4.16 -9.94
CA ILE A 119 21.10 4.98 -8.76
C ILE A 119 20.31 4.50 -7.54
N TYR A 120 19.05 4.10 -7.73
CA TYR A 120 18.17 3.64 -6.65
C TYR A 120 18.24 2.13 -6.40
N ASN A 121 18.91 1.37 -7.26
CA ASN A 121 18.96 -0.09 -7.16
C ASN A 121 19.97 -0.58 -6.11
N THR A 122 19.88 -0.04 -4.91
CA THR A 122 20.69 -0.39 -3.73
C THR A 122 20.05 -1.42 -2.82
N GLY A 123 19.00 -2.07 -3.30
CA GLY A 123 18.17 -3.02 -2.55
C GLY A 123 16.70 -2.62 -2.53
N LYS A 124 15.88 -3.33 -1.78
CA LYS A 124 14.43 -3.06 -1.72
C LYS A 124 14.12 -1.67 -1.19
N PHE A 125 14.86 -1.19 -0.19
CA PHE A 125 14.69 0.16 0.33
C PHE A 125 14.96 1.22 -0.74
N GLY A 126 16.06 1.10 -1.48
CA GLY A 126 16.38 2.03 -2.57
C GLY A 126 15.30 2.04 -3.66
N ARG A 127 14.83 0.88 -4.09
CA ARG A 127 13.71 0.79 -5.06
C ARG A 127 12.40 1.32 -4.48
N GLY A 128 12.18 1.18 -3.17
CA GLY A 128 11.10 1.83 -2.46
C GLY A 128 11.18 3.35 -2.51
N CYS A 129 12.40 3.92 -2.34
CA CYS A 129 12.63 5.36 -2.51
C CYS A 129 12.32 5.83 -3.94
N LEU A 130 12.68 5.03 -4.95
CA LEU A 130 12.34 5.32 -6.34
C LEU A 130 10.84 5.34 -6.56
N LEU A 131 10.13 4.34 -6.05
CA LEU A 131 8.68 4.29 -6.11
C LEU A 131 8.04 5.50 -5.42
N ALA A 132 8.49 5.84 -4.21
CA ALA A 132 8.01 6.99 -3.47
C ALA A 132 8.18 8.30 -4.26
N ARG A 133 9.34 8.52 -4.89
CA ARG A 133 9.58 9.67 -5.77
C ARG A 133 8.55 9.73 -6.89
N ARG A 134 8.35 8.64 -7.64
CA ARG A 134 7.38 8.56 -8.74
C ARG A 134 5.96 8.87 -8.30
N LEU A 135 5.57 8.34 -7.15
CA LEU A 135 4.26 8.60 -6.57
C LEU A 135 4.08 10.06 -6.17
N CYS A 136 5.12 10.68 -5.59
CA CYS A 136 5.11 12.12 -5.27
C CYS A 136 4.96 12.98 -6.55
N GLU A 137 5.65 12.63 -7.64
CA GLU A 137 5.53 13.29 -8.93
C GLU A 137 4.11 13.21 -9.51
N GLN A 138 3.34 12.18 -9.16
CA GLN A 138 1.93 12.03 -9.50
C GLN A 138 0.96 12.60 -8.45
N GLY A 139 1.48 13.28 -7.43
CA GLY A 139 0.70 14.00 -6.43
C GLY A 139 0.31 13.20 -5.19
N ALA A 140 1.01 12.11 -4.87
CA ALA A 140 0.88 11.47 -3.57
C ALA A 140 1.32 12.44 -2.46
N ARG A 141 0.59 12.44 -1.32
CA ARG A 141 0.78 13.42 -0.26
C ARG A 141 1.38 12.86 1.03
N GLY A 142 1.12 11.59 1.31
CA GLY A 142 1.66 10.88 2.46
C GLY A 142 2.23 9.55 2.01
N ILE A 143 3.53 9.38 2.15
CA ILE A 143 4.21 8.11 1.87
C ILE A 143 5.07 7.77 3.07
N GLU A 144 4.86 6.58 3.59
CA GLU A 144 5.75 5.94 4.55
C GLU A 144 6.60 4.92 3.79
N LEU A 145 7.89 4.92 4.05
CA LEU A 145 8.81 3.95 3.50
C LEU A 145 9.45 3.20 4.65
N THR A 146 9.10 1.94 4.77
CA THR A 146 9.57 1.09 5.86
C THR A 146 10.79 0.28 5.41
N SER A 147 11.87 0.36 6.17
CA SER A 147 12.98 -0.58 6.03
C SER A 147 12.65 -1.89 6.76
N GLU A 148 13.19 -2.99 6.27
CA GLU A 148 13.02 -4.29 6.90
C GLU A 148 13.54 -4.25 8.34
N TYR A 149 12.70 -4.67 9.30
CA TYR A 149 13.11 -4.84 10.68
C TYR A 149 13.75 -6.23 10.87
N ILE A 150 15.04 -6.21 11.11
CA ILE A 150 15.78 -7.41 11.50
C ILE A 150 16.43 -7.12 12.86
N PRO A 151 16.02 -7.81 13.93
CA PRO A 151 16.60 -7.59 15.26
C PRO A 151 18.12 -7.68 15.24
N PHE A 152 18.79 -6.77 15.96
CA PHE A 152 20.25 -6.67 16.06
C PHE A 152 20.99 -6.38 14.75
N GLN A 153 20.29 -5.97 13.71
CA GLN A 153 20.84 -5.53 12.41
C GLN A 153 20.35 -4.12 12.05
N TRP A 154 20.99 -3.53 11.06
CA TRP A 154 20.64 -2.21 10.50
C TRP A 154 20.53 -1.11 11.56
N TRP A 155 19.37 -0.52 11.73
CA TRP A 155 19.10 0.59 12.66
C TRP A 155 18.91 0.14 14.11
N ASP A 156 18.99 -1.16 14.40
CA ASP A 156 18.91 -1.66 15.75
C ASP A 156 20.20 -1.33 16.53
N THR A 157 20.06 -0.49 17.54
CA THR A 157 21.16 0.01 18.37
C THR A 157 21.28 -0.68 19.73
N HIS A 158 20.54 -1.78 19.97
CA HIS A 158 20.58 -2.50 21.25
C HIS A 158 21.96 -3.03 21.60
N GLU A 159 22.73 -3.45 20.57
CA GLU A 159 24.09 -3.92 20.74
C GLU A 159 25.06 -3.17 19.81
N ASN A 160 26.10 -2.58 20.38
CA ASN A 160 27.18 -1.93 19.63
C ASN A 160 26.70 -0.86 18.61
N GLY A 161 25.63 -0.13 18.94
CA GLY A 161 25.03 0.86 18.06
C GLY A 161 26.03 1.88 17.52
N HIS A 162 26.98 2.33 18.35
CA HIS A 162 28.02 3.29 17.96
C HIS A 162 28.94 2.81 16.83
N THR A 163 29.22 1.51 16.79
CA THR A 163 30.06 0.90 15.73
C THR A 163 29.30 0.49 14.50
N ARG A 164 28.02 0.14 14.67
CA ARG A 164 27.16 -0.28 13.54
C ARG A 164 26.64 0.90 12.73
N MET A 165 26.31 2.01 13.40
CA MET A 165 25.83 3.23 12.73
C MET A 165 26.94 4.01 12.01
N ALA A 166 28.20 3.71 12.28
CA ALA A 166 29.37 4.38 11.67
C ALA A 166 29.83 3.73 10.35
N LYS A 167 29.17 2.69 9.88
CA LYS A 167 29.44 2.01 8.61
C LYS A 167 28.41 2.37 7.56
#